data_52ea1cfb43c800364ca625c1b98761a8
#
_entry.id   52ea1cfb43c800364ca625c1b98761a8
#
_cell.length_a   1.000
_cell.length_b   1.000
_cell.length_c   1.000
_cell.angle_alpha   90.00
_cell.angle_beta   90.00
_cell.angle_gamma   90.00
#
_symmetry.space_group_name_H-M   'P 1'
#
loop_
_entity.id
_entity.type
_entity.pdbx_description
1 polymer ?
#
loop_
_entity_poly.entity_id
_entity_poly.type
_entity_poly.pdbx_seq_one_letter_code
_entity_poly.pdbx_strand_id
1 'polypeptide(L)'
;LQKRNRAINKENTQRKKDGKAVIPVIPSPEECCAPRLQAELRSFPHILAFGTAAAKATIHRSASIMGLRGAPTEVERDGRTIRIMPCLHPAQVMREKRWTHVFRSDLKKAIKWFSSGLDWIPPQVVYNPSPRDLKAFLTREDITYYTYDVETDGIECLTARIRCIAIGVPKFVHVIGILSINGQGRFYPPDEEIQIKEVLKEFFLDRGALKAGHNAGYYDRIIVEKWLGVTPEPLIDTMLVHRLVESELPHSLGFVGSLYTNAPSWKTDREGRKKAYGSETDHELHEYCAYDVAITAEVLPELLDKVKSRQQQKLIRCDHKLQEVCADMHTIGMRVDQVKRKLVEKELMKEISDRRIKIRDITGNGNLNPASTVQLRDLFFDRWDLIAPLDEKDRT
;
A
#
# COMPACT_ATOMS: atom_id res chain seq x y z
N LEU A 1 0.43 -6.71 -31.40
CA LEU A 1 0.28 -5.27 -31.55
C LEU A 1 1.34 -4.50 -30.77
N GLN A 2 1.50 -4.69 -29.45
CA GLN A 2 2.49 -3.99 -28.63
C GLN A 2 3.93 -4.18 -29.11
N LYS A 3 4.35 -5.42 -29.49
CA LYS A 3 5.67 -5.69 -30.06
C LYS A 3 5.87 -4.92 -31.38
N ARG A 4 4.86 -4.91 -32.25
CA ARG A 4 4.90 -4.19 -33.53
C ARG A 4 5.00 -2.68 -33.30
N ASN A 5 4.22 -2.11 -32.38
CA ASN A 5 4.27 -0.69 -32.08
C ASN A 5 5.61 -0.27 -31.43
N ARG A 6 6.22 -1.13 -30.62
CA ARG A 6 7.58 -0.89 -30.09
C ARG A 6 8.63 -0.84 -31.20
N ALA A 7 8.54 -1.78 -32.17
CA ALA A 7 9.44 -1.78 -33.33
C ALA A 7 9.26 -0.50 -34.18
N ILE A 8 8.02 -0.12 -34.48
CA ILE A 8 7.67 1.11 -35.20
C ILE A 8 8.21 2.35 -34.44
N ASN A 9 8.05 2.42 -33.13
CA ASN A 9 8.53 3.55 -32.33
C ASN A 9 10.07 3.64 -32.32
N LYS A 10 10.78 2.51 -32.28
CA LYS A 10 12.23 2.46 -32.37
C LYS A 10 12.68 2.95 -33.76
N GLU A 11 12.05 2.48 -34.83
CA GLU A 11 12.30 2.92 -36.20
C GLU A 11 11.97 4.41 -36.38
N ASN A 12 10.86 4.88 -35.86
CA ASN A 12 10.48 6.28 -35.91
C ASN A 12 11.48 7.22 -35.21
N THR A 13 12.14 6.74 -34.15
CA THR A 13 13.20 7.51 -33.49
C THR A 13 14.38 7.71 -34.42
N GLN A 14 14.73 6.69 -35.19
CA GLN A 14 15.82 6.81 -36.19
C GLN A 14 15.38 7.66 -37.40
N ARG A 15 14.16 7.43 -37.92
CA ARG A 15 13.61 8.20 -39.05
C ARG A 15 13.53 9.71 -38.76
N LYS A 16 13.16 10.11 -37.51
CA LYS A 16 13.19 11.52 -37.11
C LYS A 16 14.60 12.12 -37.18
N LYS A 17 15.62 11.35 -36.76
CA LYS A 17 17.04 11.81 -36.88
C LYS A 17 17.48 11.96 -38.32
N ASP A 18 16.97 11.10 -39.21
CA ASP A 18 17.29 11.08 -40.62
C ASP A 18 16.42 12.05 -41.47
N GLY A 19 15.53 12.84 -40.85
CA GLY A 19 14.62 13.75 -41.54
C GLY A 19 13.52 13.05 -42.37
N LYS A 20 13.27 11.75 -42.13
CA LYS A 20 12.29 10.96 -42.90
C LYS A 20 10.92 11.00 -42.22
N ALA A 21 9.85 10.85 -43.01
CA ALA A 21 8.49 10.75 -42.51
C ALA A 21 8.36 9.55 -41.54
N VAL A 22 7.61 9.76 -40.42
CA VAL A 22 7.36 8.71 -39.41
C VAL A 22 6.33 7.71 -39.91
N ILE A 23 6.50 6.45 -39.52
CA ILE A 23 5.52 5.38 -39.79
C ILE A 23 4.37 5.53 -38.78
N PRO A 24 3.10 5.50 -39.22
CA PRO A 24 1.94 5.54 -38.33
C PRO A 24 1.98 4.37 -37.33
N VAL A 25 1.82 4.68 -36.05
CA VAL A 25 1.64 3.66 -35.00
C VAL A 25 0.21 3.15 -35.09
N ILE A 26 0.04 1.83 -35.01
CA ILE A 26 -1.30 1.23 -34.99
C ILE A 26 -1.92 1.54 -33.64
N PRO A 27 -3.11 2.18 -33.58
CA PRO A 27 -3.76 2.48 -32.31
C PRO A 27 -3.99 1.20 -31.49
N SER A 28 -3.87 1.32 -30.16
CA SER A 28 -4.21 0.21 -29.27
C SER A 28 -5.72 -0.09 -29.34
N PRO A 29 -6.17 -1.30 -28.99
CA PRO A 29 -7.60 -1.57 -28.88
C PRO A 29 -8.32 -0.58 -27.95
N GLU A 30 -7.66 -0.14 -26.90
CA GLU A 30 -8.17 0.85 -25.95
C GLU A 30 -8.39 2.21 -26.65
N GLU A 31 -7.43 2.67 -27.45
CA GLU A 31 -7.55 3.93 -28.20
C GLU A 31 -8.65 3.85 -29.27
N CYS A 32 -8.77 2.71 -29.96
CA CYS A 32 -9.85 2.49 -30.94
C CYS A 32 -11.24 2.50 -30.29
N CYS A 33 -11.38 1.94 -29.09
CA CYS A 33 -12.66 1.86 -28.38
C CYS A 33 -12.98 3.12 -27.58
N ALA A 34 -12.03 4.01 -27.36
CA ALA A 34 -12.21 5.18 -26.51
C ALA A 34 -13.38 6.09 -26.92
N PRO A 35 -13.60 6.43 -28.22
CA PRO A 35 -14.72 7.28 -28.61
C PRO A 35 -16.08 6.68 -28.25
N ARG A 36 -16.25 5.37 -28.45
CA ARG A 36 -17.48 4.66 -28.10
C ARG A 36 -17.68 4.61 -26.59
N LEU A 37 -16.62 4.29 -25.82
CA LEU A 37 -16.67 4.31 -24.36
C LEU A 37 -17.08 5.69 -23.84
N GLN A 38 -16.52 6.78 -24.38
CA GLN A 38 -16.89 8.12 -23.96
C GLN A 38 -18.37 8.43 -24.24
N ALA A 39 -18.93 7.98 -25.36
CA ALA A 39 -20.35 8.12 -25.63
C ALA A 39 -21.22 7.34 -24.63
N GLU A 40 -20.84 6.09 -24.32
CA GLU A 40 -21.53 5.26 -23.32
C GLU A 40 -21.47 5.87 -21.93
N LEU A 41 -20.30 6.39 -21.49
CA LEU A 41 -20.12 7.08 -20.20
C LEU A 41 -21.01 8.32 -20.03
N ARG A 42 -21.36 9.00 -21.14
CA ARG A 42 -22.30 10.13 -21.10
C ARG A 42 -23.75 9.68 -20.88
N SER A 43 -24.08 8.45 -21.24
CA SER A 43 -25.46 7.92 -21.18
C SER A 43 -25.80 7.28 -19.84
N PHE A 44 -24.81 6.80 -19.09
CA PHE A 44 -25.02 6.03 -17.87
C PHE A 44 -24.35 6.68 -16.66
N PRO A 45 -25.12 7.03 -15.60
CA PRO A 45 -24.56 7.62 -14.38
C PRO A 45 -23.89 6.59 -13.46
N HIS A 46 -24.15 5.29 -13.65
CA HIS A 46 -23.65 4.21 -12.80
C HIS A 46 -22.93 3.16 -13.64
N ILE A 47 -21.70 2.83 -13.28
CA ILE A 47 -20.85 1.93 -14.06
C ILE A 47 -20.18 0.88 -13.18
N LEU A 48 -20.26 -0.37 -13.59
CA LEU A 48 -19.42 -1.45 -13.08
C LEU A 48 -18.22 -1.64 -14.01
N ALA A 49 -17.02 -1.34 -13.53
CA ALA A 49 -15.79 -1.46 -14.30
C ALA A 49 -15.10 -2.79 -14.01
N PHE A 50 -15.26 -3.78 -14.87
CA PHE A 50 -14.72 -5.13 -14.68
C PHE A 50 -13.28 -5.25 -15.17
N GLY A 51 -12.35 -5.45 -14.23
CA GLY A 51 -10.93 -5.68 -14.50
C GLY A 51 -10.14 -4.41 -14.76
N THR A 52 -8.81 -4.58 -14.87
CA THR A 52 -7.86 -3.46 -14.92
C THR A 52 -8.08 -2.55 -16.13
N ALA A 53 -8.38 -3.11 -17.32
CA ALA A 53 -8.55 -2.31 -18.54
C ALA A 53 -9.77 -1.38 -18.43
N ALA A 54 -10.92 -1.92 -17.98
CA ALA A 54 -12.13 -1.14 -17.78
C ALA A 54 -11.96 -0.07 -16.68
N ALA A 55 -11.35 -0.43 -15.54
CA ALA A 55 -11.08 0.50 -14.46
C ALA A 55 -10.17 1.66 -14.91
N LYS A 56 -9.08 1.36 -15.61
CA LYS A 56 -8.19 2.41 -16.17
C LYS A 56 -8.90 3.32 -17.16
N ALA A 57 -9.69 2.76 -18.05
CA ALA A 57 -10.40 3.53 -19.09
C ALA A 57 -11.50 4.44 -18.50
N THR A 58 -12.11 4.03 -17.38
CA THR A 58 -13.21 4.79 -16.76
C THR A 58 -12.76 5.77 -15.70
N ILE A 59 -11.77 5.39 -14.88
CA ILE A 59 -11.32 6.19 -13.73
C ILE A 59 -10.05 6.98 -14.03
N HIS A 60 -9.34 6.65 -15.13
CA HIS A 60 -8.04 7.23 -15.50
C HIS A 60 -6.95 7.06 -14.43
N ARG A 61 -6.97 5.96 -13.66
CA ARG A 61 -5.96 5.64 -12.66
C ARG A 61 -5.03 4.52 -13.14
N SER A 62 -3.75 4.66 -12.85
CA SER A 62 -2.73 3.65 -13.18
C SER A 62 -2.68 2.48 -12.19
N ALA A 63 -3.40 2.56 -11.07
CA ALA A 63 -3.41 1.52 -10.03
C ALA A 63 -3.92 0.17 -10.54
N SER A 64 -3.46 -0.90 -9.93
CA SER A 64 -3.94 -2.25 -10.22
C SER A 64 -5.40 -2.42 -9.78
N ILE A 65 -6.12 -3.33 -10.42
CA ILE A 65 -7.50 -3.64 -10.02
C ILE A 65 -7.59 -4.06 -8.55
N MET A 66 -6.57 -4.70 -7.99
CA MET A 66 -6.53 -5.10 -6.59
C MET A 66 -6.51 -3.92 -5.61
N GLY A 67 -5.96 -2.78 -6.02
CA GLY A 67 -5.98 -1.55 -5.23
C GLY A 67 -7.21 -0.68 -5.44
N LEU A 68 -7.99 -0.94 -6.50
CA LEU A 68 -9.17 -0.14 -6.85
C LEU A 68 -10.50 -0.86 -6.57
N ARG A 69 -10.53 -2.21 -6.65
CA ARG A 69 -11.77 -2.97 -6.54
C ARG A 69 -12.50 -2.70 -5.21
N GLY A 70 -13.80 -2.68 -5.28
CA GLY A 70 -14.67 -2.49 -4.12
C GLY A 70 -14.59 -1.10 -3.48
N ALA A 71 -13.81 -0.17 -4.06
CA ALA A 71 -13.74 1.21 -3.62
C ALA A 71 -14.60 2.09 -4.52
N PRO A 72 -15.71 2.66 -4.00
CA PRO A 72 -16.57 3.57 -4.73
C PRO A 72 -15.77 4.77 -5.24
N THR A 73 -15.95 5.12 -6.50
CA THR A 73 -15.24 6.23 -7.13
C THR A 73 -16.22 7.10 -7.91
N GLU A 74 -16.26 8.39 -7.58
CA GLU A 74 -17.01 9.39 -8.34
C GLU A 74 -16.06 10.13 -9.27
N VAL A 75 -16.50 10.32 -10.52
CA VAL A 75 -15.74 11.04 -11.55
C VAL A 75 -16.64 12.09 -12.17
N GLU A 76 -16.19 13.34 -12.14
CA GLU A 76 -16.88 14.43 -12.83
C GLU A 76 -16.52 14.41 -14.32
N ARG A 77 -17.54 14.37 -15.19
CA ARG A 77 -17.41 14.45 -16.65
C ARG A 77 -18.54 15.26 -17.26
N ASP A 78 -18.20 16.23 -18.06
CA ASP A 78 -19.19 17.08 -18.78
C ASP A 78 -20.27 17.65 -17.82
N GLY A 79 -19.87 18.04 -16.59
CA GLY A 79 -20.77 18.59 -15.57
C GLY A 79 -21.71 17.56 -14.92
N ARG A 80 -21.40 16.27 -15.04
CA ARG A 80 -22.15 15.17 -14.41
C ARG A 80 -21.24 14.30 -13.56
N THR A 81 -21.74 13.92 -12.40
CA THR A 81 -21.08 12.92 -11.53
C THR A 81 -21.41 11.52 -12.03
N ILE A 82 -20.40 10.76 -12.39
CA ILE A 82 -20.52 9.34 -12.77
C ILE A 82 -19.99 8.51 -11.61
N ARG A 83 -20.80 7.56 -11.12
CA ARG A 83 -20.44 6.62 -10.07
C ARG A 83 -19.89 5.35 -10.68
N ILE A 84 -18.64 5.03 -10.35
CA ILE A 84 -17.91 3.90 -10.93
C ILE A 84 -17.47 2.96 -9.82
N MET A 85 -17.90 1.70 -9.89
CA MET A 85 -17.44 0.64 -9.00
C MET A 85 -16.48 -0.27 -9.76
N PRO A 86 -15.17 -0.20 -9.47
CA PRO A 86 -14.21 -1.16 -9.98
C PRO A 86 -14.41 -2.53 -9.34
N CYS A 87 -14.46 -3.56 -10.16
CA CYS A 87 -14.64 -4.95 -9.71
C CYS A 87 -13.63 -5.87 -10.41
N LEU A 88 -13.38 -7.03 -9.83
CA LEU A 88 -12.60 -8.08 -10.50
C LEU A 88 -13.30 -8.49 -11.80
N HIS A 89 -12.51 -8.90 -12.79
CA HIS A 89 -13.10 -9.43 -14.02
C HIS A 89 -13.72 -10.82 -13.75
N PRO A 90 -14.95 -11.13 -14.21
CA PRO A 90 -15.59 -12.42 -13.99
C PRO A 90 -14.72 -13.62 -14.39
N ALA A 91 -13.98 -13.53 -15.50
CA ALA A 91 -13.08 -14.59 -15.93
C ALA A 91 -11.94 -14.88 -14.94
N GLN A 92 -11.49 -13.88 -14.14
CA GLN A 92 -10.52 -14.11 -13.08
C GLN A 92 -11.17 -14.89 -11.94
N VAL A 93 -12.39 -14.53 -11.55
CA VAL A 93 -13.15 -15.21 -10.50
C VAL A 93 -13.44 -16.67 -10.88
N MET A 94 -13.73 -16.92 -12.14
CA MET A 94 -13.96 -18.29 -12.64
C MET A 94 -12.68 -19.14 -12.57
N ARG A 95 -11.52 -18.57 -12.84
CA ARG A 95 -10.22 -19.28 -12.74
C ARG A 95 -9.78 -19.51 -11.31
N GLU A 96 -10.04 -18.53 -10.40
CA GLU A 96 -9.60 -18.54 -9.01
C GLU A 96 -10.81 -18.33 -8.09
N LYS A 97 -11.43 -19.45 -7.65
CA LYS A 97 -12.67 -19.44 -6.86
C LYS A 97 -12.56 -18.69 -5.52
N ARG A 98 -11.35 -18.51 -4.97
CA ARG A 98 -11.13 -17.72 -3.77
C ARG A 98 -11.66 -16.27 -3.85
N TRP A 99 -11.78 -15.73 -5.06
CA TRP A 99 -12.29 -14.39 -5.31
C TRP A 99 -13.82 -14.29 -5.36
N THR A 100 -14.54 -15.41 -5.29
CA THR A 100 -16.00 -15.42 -5.49
C THR A 100 -16.74 -14.57 -4.47
N HIS A 101 -16.39 -14.69 -3.18
CA HIS A 101 -17.06 -13.91 -2.13
C HIS A 101 -16.67 -12.43 -2.18
N VAL A 102 -15.42 -12.12 -2.51
CA VAL A 102 -14.94 -10.76 -2.74
C VAL A 102 -15.71 -10.08 -3.88
N PHE A 103 -15.83 -10.77 -5.01
CA PHE A 103 -16.60 -10.27 -6.16
C PHE A 103 -18.07 -10.04 -5.83
N ARG A 104 -18.69 -10.98 -5.10
CA ARG A 104 -20.07 -10.82 -4.65
C ARG A 104 -20.24 -9.65 -3.69
N SER A 105 -19.28 -9.43 -2.79
CA SER A 105 -19.27 -8.29 -1.87
C SER A 105 -19.20 -6.97 -2.64
N ASP A 106 -18.30 -6.87 -3.63
CA ASP A 106 -18.17 -5.67 -4.47
C ASP A 106 -19.47 -5.36 -5.23
N LEU A 107 -20.12 -6.39 -5.80
CA LEU A 107 -21.38 -6.20 -6.50
C LEU A 107 -22.52 -5.77 -5.56
N LYS A 108 -22.63 -6.37 -4.37
CA LYS A 108 -23.63 -5.95 -3.37
C LYS A 108 -23.42 -4.51 -2.94
N LYS A 109 -22.17 -4.13 -2.70
CA LYS A 109 -21.79 -2.76 -2.36
C LYS A 109 -22.15 -1.79 -3.50
N ALA A 110 -21.83 -2.15 -4.74
CA ALA A 110 -22.18 -1.36 -5.92
C ALA A 110 -23.69 -1.12 -6.05
N ILE A 111 -24.50 -2.19 -5.94
CA ILE A 111 -25.96 -2.10 -6.00
C ILE A 111 -26.50 -1.16 -4.92
N LYS A 112 -26.06 -1.33 -3.67
CA LYS A 112 -26.47 -0.45 -2.57
C LYS A 112 -26.07 1.00 -2.85
N TRP A 113 -24.84 1.23 -3.28
CA TRP A 113 -24.34 2.58 -3.56
C TRP A 113 -25.07 3.26 -4.72
N PHE A 114 -25.37 2.53 -5.79
CA PHE A 114 -26.06 3.08 -6.94
C PHE A 114 -27.53 3.42 -6.63
N SER A 115 -28.16 2.68 -5.71
CA SER A 115 -29.57 2.89 -5.36
C SER A 115 -29.77 3.92 -4.25
N SER A 116 -28.93 3.94 -3.21
CA SER A 116 -29.17 4.73 -1.99
C SER A 116 -28.00 5.63 -1.57
N GLY A 117 -26.89 5.62 -2.33
CA GLY A 117 -25.67 6.31 -1.94
C GLY A 117 -24.81 5.50 -0.95
N LEU A 118 -23.64 6.04 -0.64
CA LEU A 118 -22.75 5.48 0.37
C LEU A 118 -22.98 6.14 1.72
N ASP A 119 -23.10 5.31 2.75
CA ASP A 119 -23.21 5.76 4.13
C ASP A 119 -21.83 5.89 4.81
N TRP A 120 -20.76 6.13 4.04
CA TRP A 120 -19.45 6.32 4.66
C TRP A 120 -19.22 7.79 4.96
N ILE A 121 -19.02 8.10 6.23
CA ILE A 121 -18.75 9.44 6.73
C ILE A 121 -17.28 9.49 7.08
N PRO A 122 -16.48 10.40 6.46
CA PRO A 122 -15.09 10.61 6.85
C PRO A 122 -14.94 10.88 8.36
N PRO A 123 -13.84 10.49 8.99
CA PRO A 123 -13.62 10.80 10.40
C PRO A 123 -13.49 12.32 10.59
N GLN A 124 -14.00 12.81 11.71
CA GLN A 124 -13.62 14.13 12.21
C GLN A 124 -12.18 14.04 12.72
N VAL A 125 -11.30 14.87 12.17
CA VAL A 125 -9.87 14.86 12.53
C VAL A 125 -9.52 16.10 13.32
N VAL A 126 -8.89 15.89 14.48
CA VAL A 126 -8.28 16.95 15.27
C VAL A 126 -6.77 16.89 15.05
N TYR A 127 -6.23 17.92 14.41
CA TYR A 127 -4.82 18.04 14.13
C TYR A 127 -4.10 18.75 15.26
N ASN A 128 -3.02 18.16 15.75
CA ASN A 128 -2.16 18.72 16.79
C ASN A 128 -2.95 19.19 18.04
N PRO A 129 -3.69 18.26 18.69
CA PRO A 129 -4.45 18.57 19.89
C PRO A 129 -3.55 19.09 21.00
N SER A 130 -4.07 19.97 21.89
CA SER A 130 -3.35 20.32 23.10
C SER A 130 -3.12 19.07 23.98
N PRO A 131 -2.10 19.05 24.85
CA PRO A 131 -1.88 17.93 25.80
C PRO A 131 -3.13 17.63 26.63
N ARG A 132 -3.87 18.66 27.04
CA ARG A 132 -5.11 18.55 27.81
C ARG A 132 -6.21 17.85 27.01
N ASP A 133 -6.43 18.27 25.76
CA ASP A 133 -7.50 17.73 24.91
C ASP A 133 -7.18 16.29 24.49
N LEU A 134 -5.91 16.01 24.21
CA LEU A 134 -5.43 14.65 23.94
C LEU A 134 -5.67 13.74 25.14
N LYS A 135 -5.29 14.17 26.35
CA LYS A 135 -5.51 13.40 27.57
C LYS A 135 -7.01 13.16 27.81
N ALA A 136 -7.84 14.17 27.66
CA ALA A 136 -9.28 14.08 27.81
C ALA A 136 -9.91 13.06 26.83
N PHE A 137 -9.38 12.99 25.60
CA PHE A 137 -9.84 12.01 24.62
C PHE A 137 -9.38 10.58 24.98
N LEU A 138 -8.11 10.39 25.35
CA LEU A 138 -7.53 9.08 25.61
C LEU A 138 -7.94 8.44 26.94
N THR A 139 -8.54 9.21 27.86
CA THR A 139 -9.04 8.73 29.15
C THR A 139 -10.58 8.57 29.19
N ARG A 140 -11.24 8.55 28.03
CA ARG A 140 -12.69 8.36 27.95
C ARG A 140 -13.08 6.95 28.34
N GLU A 141 -13.95 6.80 29.35
CA GLU A 141 -14.43 5.51 29.86
C GLU A 141 -15.42 4.81 28.93
N ASP A 142 -16.08 5.55 28.03
CA ASP A 142 -17.02 4.99 27.05
C ASP A 142 -16.33 4.36 25.83
N ILE A 143 -14.99 4.49 25.72
CA ILE A 143 -14.19 3.92 24.62
C ILE A 143 -13.46 2.67 25.11
N THR A 144 -13.81 1.52 24.55
CA THR A 144 -13.21 0.22 24.93
C THR A 144 -11.99 -0.17 24.10
N TYR A 145 -11.81 0.46 22.94
CA TYR A 145 -10.62 0.27 22.10
C TYR A 145 -10.28 1.54 21.34
N TYR A 146 -9.01 1.71 21.10
CA TYR A 146 -8.47 2.73 20.20
C TYR A 146 -7.64 2.07 19.12
N THR A 147 -7.65 2.65 17.94
CA THR A 147 -6.68 2.29 16.90
C THR A 147 -5.61 3.36 16.77
N TYR A 148 -4.40 2.94 16.38
CA TYR A 148 -3.31 3.85 16.12
C TYR A 148 -2.50 3.42 14.90
N ASP A 149 -1.80 4.39 14.31
CA ASP A 149 -0.90 4.22 13.19
C ASP A 149 0.22 5.27 13.28
N VAL A 150 1.42 4.96 12.77
CA VAL A 150 2.54 5.90 12.76
C VAL A 150 3.08 6.11 11.35
N GLU A 151 3.40 7.36 11.02
CA GLU A 151 4.11 7.70 9.80
C GLU A 151 5.54 8.15 10.11
N THR A 152 6.48 7.76 9.27
CA THR A 152 7.91 7.96 9.50
C THR A 152 8.62 8.51 8.25
N ASP A 153 9.87 8.93 8.41
CA ASP A 153 10.70 9.41 7.30
C ASP A 153 11.50 8.29 6.58
N GLY A 154 11.28 7.03 6.93
CA GLY A 154 11.96 5.88 6.32
C GLY A 154 11.28 4.56 6.58
N ILE A 155 11.72 3.53 5.89
CA ILE A 155 11.18 2.17 6.00
C ILE A 155 11.94 1.30 7.03
N GLU A 156 13.12 1.74 7.45
CA GLU A 156 13.97 1.03 8.41
C GLU A 156 13.65 1.52 9.84
N CYS A 157 12.90 0.73 10.59
CA CYS A 157 12.37 1.15 11.90
C CYS A 157 13.45 1.52 12.93
N LEU A 158 14.67 0.97 12.85
CA LEU A 158 15.76 1.29 13.78
C LEU A 158 16.32 2.70 13.54
N THR A 159 16.29 3.19 12.31
CA THR A 159 16.84 4.51 11.94
C THR A 159 15.77 5.55 11.65
N ALA A 160 14.59 5.15 11.24
CA ALA A 160 13.48 6.03 10.89
C ALA A 160 13.07 6.92 12.08
N ARG A 161 12.69 8.16 11.79
CA ARG A 161 12.14 9.11 12.77
C ARG A 161 10.63 9.22 12.56
N ILE A 162 9.90 9.35 13.65
CA ILE A 162 8.46 9.55 13.60
C ILE A 162 8.12 10.94 13.07
N ARG A 163 7.19 10.99 12.11
CA ARG A 163 6.61 12.22 11.56
C ARG A 163 5.32 12.58 12.25
N CYS A 164 4.42 11.64 12.36
CA CYS A 164 3.18 11.78 13.12
C CYS A 164 2.71 10.45 13.67
N ILE A 165 1.84 10.53 14.65
CA ILE A 165 1.04 9.40 15.16
C ILE A 165 -0.41 9.82 15.16
N ALA A 166 -1.28 8.95 14.64
CA ALA A 166 -2.71 9.12 14.75
C ALA A 166 -3.30 8.09 15.74
N ILE A 167 -4.27 8.51 16.53
CA ILE A 167 -5.00 7.66 17.48
C ILE A 167 -6.48 8.01 17.39
N GLY A 168 -7.34 7.01 17.32
CA GLY A 168 -8.75 7.28 17.16
C GLY A 168 -9.69 6.09 17.29
N VAL A 169 -10.93 6.38 16.99
CA VAL A 169 -12.08 5.48 16.88
C VAL A 169 -12.72 5.68 15.50
N PRO A 170 -13.72 4.91 15.07
CA PRO A 170 -14.18 4.89 13.67
C PRO A 170 -14.48 6.26 13.03
N LYS A 171 -14.98 7.22 13.81
CA LYS A 171 -15.42 8.52 13.27
C LYS A 171 -14.70 9.73 13.87
N PHE A 172 -13.73 9.49 14.73
CA PHE A 172 -13.03 10.55 15.42
C PHE A 172 -11.57 10.20 15.64
N VAL A 173 -10.66 11.02 15.13
CA VAL A 173 -9.22 10.75 15.15
C VAL A 173 -8.44 11.99 15.58
N HIS A 174 -7.49 11.82 16.48
CA HIS A 174 -6.46 12.80 16.78
C HIS A 174 -5.18 12.46 16.02
N VAL A 175 -4.60 13.44 15.32
CA VAL A 175 -3.30 13.33 14.67
C VAL A 175 -2.31 14.26 15.34
N ILE A 176 -1.25 13.67 15.86
CA ILE A 176 -0.17 14.35 16.58
C ILE A 176 1.03 14.44 15.64
N GLY A 177 1.29 15.60 15.09
CA GLY A 177 2.48 15.88 14.30
C GLY A 177 3.72 16.02 15.18
N ILE A 178 4.81 15.37 14.80
CA ILE A 178 6.07 15.38 15.58
C ILE A 178 7.17 16.05 14.77
N LEU A 179 7.40 15.58 13.54
CA LEU A 179 8.43 16.09 12.65
C LEU A 179 7.83 16.37 11.29
N SER A 180 7.99 17.59 10.79
CA SER A 180 7.48 17.97 9.49
C SER A 180 8.14 17.19 8.35
N ILE A 181 7.49 17.15 7.19
CA ILE A 181 7.93 16.38 6.02
C ILE A 181 9.30 16.83 5.50
N ASN A 182 9.66 18.10 5.70
CA ASN A 182 10.98 18.64 5.38
C ASN A 182 12.07 18.27 6.42
N GLY A 183 11.69 17.61 7.53
CA GLY A 183 12.59 17.12 8.58
C GLY A 183 13.12 18.20 9.54
N GLN A 184 12.65 19.43 9.45
CA GLN A 184 13.16 20.56 10.25
C GLN A 184 12.13 21.17 11.21
N GLY A 185 10.84 21.17 10.82
CA GLY A 185 9.76 21.74 11.61
C GLY A 185 9.28 20.81 12.73
N ARG A 186 8.83 21.41 13.83
CA ARG A 186 8.13 20.76 14.95
C ARG A 186 6.72 21.33 15.04
N PHE A 187 5.77 20.53 15.51
CA PHE A 187 4.36 20.93 15.62
C PHE A 187 4.02 21.46 17.01
N TYR A 188 4.87 21.19 18.01
CA TYR A 188 4.69 21.65 19.39
C TYR A 188 5.92 22.40 19.88
N PRO A 189 5.75 23.39 20.77
CA PRO A 189 6.83 23.90 21.59
C PRO A 189 7.45 22.77 22.43
N PRO A 190 8.73 22.86 22.82
CA PRO A 190 9.42 21.77 23.55
C PRO A 190 8.68 21.30 24.81
N ASP A 191 8.12 22.22 25.58
CA ASP A 191 7.40 21.90 26.83
C ASP A 191 6.10 21.15 26.57
N GLU A 192 5.36 21.52 25.53
CA GLU A 192 4.16 20.81 25.11
C GLU A 192 4.49 19.43 24.51
N GLU A 193 5.58 19.31 23.74
CA GLU A 193 6.02 18.03 23.20
C GLU A 193 6.33 17.03 24.33
N ILE A 194 6.93 17.49 25.44
CA ILE A 194 7.18 16.66 26.62
C ILE A 194 5.84 16.20 27.22
N GLN A 195 4.88 17.09 27.39
CA GLN A 195 3.56 16.75 27.93
C GLN A 195 2.81 15.78 27.02
N ILE A 196 2.84 15.97 25.71
CA ILE A 196 2.26 15.03 24.71
C ILE A 196 2.90 13.65 24.87
N LYS A 197 4.22 13.57 25.00
CA LYS A 197 4.90 12.28 25.22
C LYS A 197 4.45 11.57 26.49
N GLU A 198 4.30 12.31 27.58
CA GLU A 198 3.82 11.73 28.85
C GLU A 198 2.37 11.22 28.73
N VAL A 199 1.48 11.99 28.10
CA VAL A 199 0.10 11.56 27.83
C VAL A 199 0.08 10.29 26.98
N LEU A 200 0.91 10.20 25.94
CA LEU A 200 0.99 9.01 25.08
C LEU A 200 1.61 7.82 25.80
N LYS A 201 2.60 8.02 26.68
CA LYS A 201 3.14 6.95 27.53
C LYS A 201 2.09 6.38 28.47
N GLU A 202 1.35 7.26 29.17
CA GLU A 202 0.23 6.85 30.04
C GLU A 202 -0.77 6.00 29.24
N PHE A 203 -1.15 6.45 28.05
CA PHE A 203 -2.10 5.73 27.18
C PHE A 203 -1.57 4.36 26.74
N PHE A 204 -0.33 4.26 26.27
CA PHE A 204 0.19 2.98 25.80
C PHE A 204 0.46 1.98 26.92
N LEU A 205 0.67 2.44 28.15
CA LEU A 205 0.82 1.60 29.35
C LEU A 205 -0.52 1.25 29.99
N ASP A 206 -1.59 1.99 29.70
CA ASP A 206 -2.91 1.69 30.24
C ASP A 206 -3.44 0.37 29.66
N ARG A 207 -3.80 -0.58 30.52
CA ARG A 207 -4.37 -1.88 30.14
C ARG A 207 -5.90 -1.88 30.12
N GLY A 208 -6.53 -0.79 30.49
CA GLY A 208 -7.99 -0.65 30.51
C GLY A 208 -8.60 -0.55 29.11
N ALA A 209 -7.93 0.13 28.20
CA ALA A 209 -8.35 0.25 26.81
C ALA A 209 -7.48 -0.62 25.88
N LEU A 210 -8.13 -1.39 25.00
CA LEU A 210 -7.45 -2.16 23.96
C LEU A 210 -6.86 -1.22 22.92
N LYS A 211 -5.59 -1.42 22.54
CA LYS A 211 -4.96 -0.78 21.39
C LYS A 211 -5.03 -1.72 20.20
N ALA A 212 -5.31 -1.19 19.03
CA ALA A 212 -5.28 -1.96 17.80
C ALA A 212 -4.57 -1.16 16.70
N GLY A 213 -4.00 -1.88 15.74
CA GLY A 213 -3.41 -1.29 14.56
C GLY A 213 -3.43 -2.28 13.41
N HIS A 214 -2.99 -1.88 12.24
CA HIS A 214 -2.89 -2.76 11.09
C HIS A 214 -1.43 -2.97 10.71
N ASN A 215 -0.88 -4.16 10.96
CA ASN A 215 0.55 -4.47 10.89
C ASN A 215 1.37 -3.72 11.95
N ALA A 216 0.71 -3.29 13.03
CA ALA A 216 1.28 -2.42 14.03
C ALA A 216 2.13 -3.13 15.10
N GLY A 217 1.98 -4.45 15.23
CA GLY A 217 2.72 -5.21 16.25
C GLY A 217 4.21 -5.42 15.98
N TYR A 218 4.69 -4.95 14.84
CA TYR A 218 6.11 -5.00 14.48
C TYR A 218 6.69 -3.61 14.25
N TYR A 219 6.41 -2.95 13.13
CA TYR A 219 7.02 -1.68 12.77
C TYR A 219 6.62 -0.55 13.73
N ASP A 220 5.33 -0.31 13.87
CA ASP A 220 4.80 0.78 14.71
C ASP A 220 5.17 0.58 16.19
N ARG A 221 5.11 -0.67 16.67
CA ARG A 221 5.58 -1.02 18.02
C ARG A 221 7.02 -0.59 18.25
N ILE A 222 7.95 -0.94 17.35
CA ILE A 222 9.38 -0.57 17.47
C ILE A 222 9.55 0.95 17.43
N ILE A 223 8.81 1.64 16.57
CA ILE A 223 8.85 3.11 16.50
C ILE A 223 8.35 3.75 17.80
N VAL A 224 7.24 3.27 18.35
CA VAL A 224 6.68 3.75 19.63
C VAL A 224 7.66 3.47 20.79
N GLU A 225 8.19 2.26 20.87
CA GLU A 225 9.18 1.89 21.89
C GLU A 225 10.42 2.77 21.82
N LYS A 226 10.94 3.01 20.62
CA LYS A 226 12.12 3.85 20.41
C LYS A 226 11.85 5.31 20.76
N TRP A 227 10.65 5.84 20.49
CA TRP A 227 10.33 7.24 20.69
C TRP A 227 9.84 7.55 22.10
N LEU A 228 9.02 6.68 22.69
CA LEU A 228 8.41 6.87 24.01
C LEU A 228 9.08 6.05 25.12
N GLY A 229 9.83 5.00 24.79
CA GLY A 229 10.41 4.07 25.77
C GLY A 229 9.38 3.12 26.41
N VAL A 230 8.22 2.92 25.78
CA VAL A 230 7.15 2.04 26.28
C VAL A 230 6.63 1.14 25.18
N THR A 231 6.23 -0.08 25.56
CA THR A 231 5.61 -1.06 24.63
C THR A 231 4.08 -0.88 24.65
N PRO A 232 3.42 -0.71 23.51
CA PRO A 232 1.97 -0.67 23.43
C PRO A 232 1.34 -1.99 23.90
N GLU A 233 0.57 -1.97 24.99
CA GLU A 233 -0.14 -3.14 25.55
C GLU A 233 -1.50 -2.75 26.18
N PRO A 234 -2.55 -3.59 26.05
CA PRO A 234 -2.65 -4.73 25.14
C PRO A 234 -2.81 -4.28 23.69
N LEU A 235 -2.21 -5.02 22.75
CA LEU A 235 -2.27 -4.71 21.32
C LEU A 235 -2.92 -5.84 20.52
N ILE A 236 -3.82 -5.48 19.58
CA ILE A 236 -4.33 -6.38 18.54
C ILE A 236 -3.92 -5.86 17.17
N ASP A 237 -3.33 -6.74 16.35
CA ASP A 237 -2.98 -6.48 14.97
C ASP A 237 -4.07 -7.01 14.02
N THR A 238 -4.81 -6.12 13.38
CA THR A 238 -5.90 -6.47 12.47
C THR A 238 -5.43 -7.23 11.23
N MET A 239 -4.17 -7.06 10.80
CA MET A 239 -3.61 -7.84 9.71
C MET A 239 -3.47 -9.31 10.10
N LEU A 240 -2.99 -9.61 11.30
CA LEU A 240 -2.88 -10.99 11.79
C LEU A 240 -4.26 -11.63 11.98
N VAL A 241 -5.23 -10.88 12.52
CA VAL A 241 -6.62 -11.38 12.63
C VAL A 241 -7.21 -11.67 11.25
N HIS A 242 -7.05 -10.77 10.28
CA HIS A 242 -7.53 -10.99 8.92
C HIS A 242 -6.85 -12.21 8.26
N ARG A 243 -5.55 -12.38 8.46
CA ARG A 243 -4.81 -13.55 7.94
C ARG A 243 -5.38 -14.87 8.46
N LEU A 244 -5.85 -14.89 9.71
CA LEU A 244 -6.45 -16.09 10.28
C LEU A 244 -7.84 -16.39 9.70
N VAL A 245 -8.67 -15.36 9.49
CA VAL A 245 -10.05 -15.56 9.03
C VAL A 245 -10.18 -15.68 7.52
N GLU A 246 -9.24 -15.13 6.76
CA GLU A 246 -9.24 -15.07 5.29
C GLU A 246 -7.83 -15.34 4.72
N SER A 247 -7.25 -16.48 5.05
CA SER A 247 -5.82 -16.82 4.78
C SER A 247 -5.39 -16.74 3.32
N GLU A 248 -6.31 -16.88 2.36
CA GLU A 248 -6.01 -16.88 0.92
C GLU A 248 -6.09 -15.49 0.26
N LEU A 249 -6.51 -14.47 1.01
CA LEU A 249 -6.70 -13.11 0.50
C LEU A 249 -5.51 -12.20 0.82
N PRO A 250 -5.34 -11.08 0.11
CA PRO A 250 -4.41 -10.04 0.50
C PRO A 250 -4.78 -9.41 1.85
N HIS A 251 -3.75 -9.04 2.62
CA HIS A 251 -3.95 -8.52 3.98
C HIS A 251 -3.58 -7.05 4.14
N SER A 252 -3.30 -6.33 3.05
CA SER A 252 -3.04 -4.89 3.13
C SER A 252 -4.28 -4.12 3.58
N LEU A 253 -4.13 -3.06 4.37
CA LEU A 253 -5.25 -2.27 4.89
C LEU A 253 -6.17 -1.75 3.78
N GLY A 254 -5.62 -1.33 2.64
CA GLY A 254 -6.42 -0.91 1.50
C GLY A 254 -7.35 -2.02 0.96
N PHE A 255 -6.88 -3.27 0.94
CA PHE A 255 -7.72 -4.41 0.55
C PHE A 255 -8.76 -4.74 1.64
N VAL A 256 -8.32 -4.83 2.89
CA VAL A 256 -9.18 -5.18 4.03
C VAL A 256 -10.27 -4.11 4.22
N GLY A 257 -9.90 -2.83 4.20
CA GLY A 257 -10.84 -1.71 4.28
C GLY A 257 -11.86 -1.75 3.12
N SER A 258 -11.41 -2.01 1.89
CA SER A 258 -12.35 -2.12 0.75
C SER A 258 -13.32 -3.30 0.88
N LEU A 259 -12.99 -4.34 1.65
CA LEU A 259 -13.85 -5.50 1.85
C LEU A 259 -14.88 -5.27 2.97
N TYR A 260 -14.47 -4.65 4.07
CA TYR A 260 -15.26 -4.54 5.30
C TYR A 260 -15.88 -3.16 5.55
N THR A 261 -15.44 -2.12 4.84
CA THR A 261 -15.99 -0.77 4.99
C THR A 261 -16.55 -0.23 3.68
N ASN A 262 -17.27 0.90 3.74
CA ASN A 262 -17.72 1.64 2.56
C ASN A 262 -16.75 2.79 2.19
N ALA A 263 -15.57 2.84 2.80
CA ALA A 263 -14.60 3.89 2.54
C ALA A 263 -14.18 3.94 1.06
N PRO A 264 -13.97 5.14 0.50
CA PRO A 264 -13.38 5.29 -0.83
C PRO A 264 -11.90 4.87 -0.81
N SER A 265 -11.28 4.77 -1.97
CA SER A 265 -9.84 4.51 -2.04
C SER A 265 -9.06 5.73 -1.55
N TRP A 266 -8.29 5.57 -0.48
CA TRP A 266 -7.44 6.62 0.11
C TRP A 266 -5.95 6.33 -0.04
N LYS A 267 -5.57 5.06 -0.32
CA LYS A 267 -4.17 4.62 -0.41
C LYS A 267 -3.44 5.09 -1.67
N THR A 268 -4.17 5.59 -2.64
CA THR A 268 -3.62 6.07 -3.90
C THR A 268 -4.20 7.43 -4.25
N ASP A 269 -3.37 8.30 -4.83
CA ASP A 269 -3.83 9.57 -5.41
C ASP A 269 -4.67 9.34 -6.70
N ARG A 270 -5.13 10.43 -7.31
CA ARG A 270 -5.88 10.38 -8.58
C ARG A 270 -5.09 9.75 -9.72
N GLU A 271 -3.76 9.76 -9.65
CA GLU A 271 -2.86 9.18 -10.65
C GLU A 271 -2.47 7.73 -10.30
N GLY A 272 -2.94 7.19 -9.17
CA GLY A 272 -2.65 5.82 -8.73
C GLY A 272 -1.31 5.64 -8.03
N ARG A 273 -0.65 6.73 -7.61
CA ARG A 273 0.56 6.67 -6.78
C ARG A 273 0.19 6.39 -5.33
N LYS A 274 1.07 5.70 -4.61
CA LYS A 274 0.88 5.48 -3.16
C LYS A 274 1.05 6.80 -2.42
N LYS A 275 0.02 7.23 -1.71
CA LYS A 275 0.03 8.52 -0.99
C LYS A 275 1.10 8.62 0.09
N ALA A 276 1.41 7.54 0.84
CA ALA A 276 2.38 7.55 1.93
C ALA A 276 3.78 8.08 1.54
N TYR A 277 4.21 7.78 0.31
CA TYR A 277 5.50 8.25 -0.23
C TYR A 277 5.35 9.44 -1.19
N GLY A 278 4.12 9.84 -1.51
CA GLY A 278 3.81 10.91 -2.44
C GLY A 278 3.14 12.11 -1.76
N SER A 279 3.04 12.12 -0.41
CA SER A 279 2.58 13.30 0.31
C SER A 279 3.58 14.42 0.15
N GLU A 280 3.14 15.53 -0.40
CA GLU A 280 3.95 16.74 -0.61
C GLU A 280 3.86 17.70 0.59
N THR A 281 2.84 17.51 1.43
CA THR A 281 2.58 18.36 2.60
C THR A 281 2.35 17.53 3.86
N ASP A 282 2.61 18.15 5.02
CA ASP A 282 2.31 17.56 6.33
C ASP A 282 0.83 17.25 6.47
N HIS A 283 -0.05 18.11 5.93
CA HIS A 283 -1.49 17.90 6.00
C HIS A 283 -1.92 16.64 5.24
N GLU A 284 -1.41 16.41 4.04
CA GLU A 284 -1.72 15.18 3.27
C GLU A 284 -1.26 13.91 4.01
N LEU A 285 -0.07 13.96 4.63
CA LEU A 285 0.43 12.85 5.44
C LEU A 285 -0.43 12.60 6.67
N HIS A 286 -0.82 13.66 7.38
CA HIS A 286 -1.67 13.59 8.55
C HIS A 286 -3.08 13.07 8.22
N GLU A 287 -3.66 13.53 7.11
CA GLU A 287 -4.94 13.02 6.62
C GLU A 287 -4.84 11.54 6.26
N TYR A 288 -3.78 11.13 5.57
CA TYR A 288 -3.54 9.74 5.24
C TYR A 288 -3.48 8.85 6.49
N CYS A 289 -2.68 9.25 7.49
CA CYS A 289 -2.56 8.54 8.77
C CYS A 289 -3.91 8.48 9.52
N ALA A 290 -4.69 9.57 9.49
CA ALA A 290 -6.03 9.60 10.11
C ALA A 290 -7.01 8.60 9.46
N TYR A 291 -6.97 8.47 8.13
CA TYR A 291 -7.80 7.49 7.42
C TYR A 291 -7.38 6.05 7.75
N ASP A 292 -6.09 5.78 7.87
CA ASP A 292 -5.59 4.45 8.25
C ASP A 292 -6.12 4.05 9.63
N VAL A 293 -6.10 4.96 10.58
CA VAL A 293 -6.65 4.76 11.92
C VAL A 293 -8.16 4.54 11.90
N ALA A 294 -8.92 5.43 11.25
CA ALA A 294 -10.38 5.35 11.22
C ALA A 294 -10.87 4.06 10.56
N ILE A 295 -10.27 3.67 9.45
CA ILE A 295 -10.65 2.46 8.72
C ILE A 295 -10.23 1.21 9.50
N THR A 296 -9.07 1.22 10.14
CA THR A 296 -8.67 0.12 11.04
C THR A 296 -9.67 -0.04 12.18
N ALA A 297 -10.18 1.07 12.72
CA ALA A 297 -11.19 1.05 13.78
C ALA A 297 -12.54 0.49 13.29
N GLU A 298 -12.96 0.77 12.06
CA GLU A 298 -14.16 0.17 11.47
C GLU A 298 -13.99 -1.32 11.16
N VAL A 299 -12.79 -1.73 10.73
CA VAL A 299 -12.47 -3.12 10.37
C VAL A 299 -12.37 -4.03 11.58
N LEU A 300 -11.86 -3.56 12.71
CA LEU A 300 -11.58 -4.38 13.89
C LEU A 300 -12.80 -5.19 14.38
N PRO A 301 -13.97 -4.58 14.65
CA PRO A 301 -15.14 -5.34 15.11
C PRO A 301 -15.63 -6.37 14.10
N GLU A 302 -15.60 -6.06 12.80
CA GLU A 302 -15.96 -6.97 11.72
C GLU A 302 -15.06 -8.21 11.67
N LEU A 303 -13.76 -8.03 11.92
CA LEU A 303 -12.82 -9.15 11.98
C LEU A 303 -13.00 -9.98 13.26
N LEU A 304 -13.18 -9.33 14.42
CA LEU A 304 -13.37 -10.02 15.68
C LEU A 304 -14.67 -10.85 15.69
N ASP A 305 -15.73 -10.34 15.05
CA ASP A 305 -16.98 -11.11 14.89
C ASP A 305 -16.79 -12.40 14.07
N LYS A 306 -15.80 -12.45 13.18
CA LYS A 306 -15.46 -13.65 12.39
C LYS A 306 -14.65 -14.69 13.16
N VAL A 307 -14.10 -14.35 14.30
CA VAL A 307 -13.33 -15.27 15.15
C VAL A 307 -14.30 -16.11 16.00
N LYS A 308 -14.73 -17.26 15.47
CA LYS A 308 -15.84 -18.04 16.04
C LYS A 308 -15.41 -19.10 17.05
N SER A 309 -14.14 -19.53 17.07
CA SER A 309 -13.71 -20.66 17.91
C SER A 309 -12.61 -20.29 18.91
N ARG A 310 -12.57 -21.03 20.03
CA ARG A 310 -11.46 -20.93 21.00
C ARG A 310 -10.10 -21.27 20.37
N GLN A 311 -10.09 -22.14 19.35
CA GLN A 311 -8.87 -22.49 18.64
C GLN A 311 -8.33 -21.28 17.86
N GLN A 312 -9.20 -20.56 17.15
CA GLN A 312 -8.83 -19.34 16.45
C GLN A 312 -8.32 -18.26 17.41
N GLN A 313 -8.96 -18.09 18.58
CA GLN A 313 -8.49 -17.16 19.61
C GLN A 313 -7.09 -17.53 20.16
N LYS A 314 -6.80 -18.83 20.29
CA LYS A 314 -5.44 -19.29 20.68
C LYS A 314 -4.42 -18.97 19.60
N LEU A 315 -4.75 -19.22 18.32
CA LEU A 315 -3.86 -18.93 17.20
C LEU A 315 -3.57 -17.43 17.11
N ILE A 316 -4.57 -16.56 17.25
CA ILE A 316 -4.36 -15.10 17.29
C ILE A 316 -3.35 -14.74 18.39
N ARG A 317 -3.52 -15.26 19.61
CA ARG A 317 -2.56 -14.98 20.68
C ARG A 317 -1.15 -15.50 20.39
N CYS A 318 -1.04 -16.67 19.78
CA CYS A 318 0.25 -17.21 19.37
C CYS A 318 0.93 -16.34 18.30
N ASP A 319 0.17 -15.91 17.28
CA ASP A 319 0.70 -15.07 16.20
C ASP A 319 1.17 -13.70 16.72
N HIS A 320 0.38 -13.07 17.61
CA HIS A 320 0.79 -11.81 18.26
C HIS A 320 2.05 -11.99 19.10
N LYS A 321 2.12 -13.08 19.89
CA LYS A 321 3.33 -13.37 20.66
C LYS A 321 4.55 -13.64 19.78
N LEU A 322 4.37 -14.34 18.66
CA LEU A 322 5.44 -14.53 17.68
C LEU A 322 5.88 -13.20 17.06
N GLN A 323 4.94 -12.32 16.74
CA GLN A 323 5.23 -10.98 16.20
C GLN A 323 6.08 -10.15 17.20
N GLU A 324 5.74 -10.19 18.51
CA GLU A 324 6.54 -9.57 19.56
C GLU A 324 7.98 -10.11 19.57
N VAL A 325 8.14 -11.44 19.58
CA VAL A 325 9.46 -12.06 19.53
C VAL A 325 10.25 -11.65 18.30
N CYS A 326 9.62 -11.59 17.13
CA CYS A 326 10.26 -11.12 15.90
C CYS A 326 10.71 -9.65 16.01
N ALA A 327 9.89 -8.78 16.62
CA ALA A 327 10.24 -7.39 16.85
C ALA A 327 11.44 -7.26 17.79
N ASP A 328 11.46 -8.03 18.88
CA ASP A 328 12.58 -8.06 19.84
C ASP A 328 13.86 -8.58 19.17
N MET A 329 13.78 -9.66 18.38
CA MET A 329 14.91 -10.18 17.60
C MET A 329 15.48 -9.15 16.63
N HIS A 330 14.60 -8.37 15.97
CA HIS A 330 15.03 -7.29 15.07
C HIS A 330 15.75 -6.18 15.82
N THR A 331 15.23 -5.76 16.97
CA THR A 331 15.79 -4.70 17.80
C THR A 331 17.15 -5.10 18.41
N ILE A 332 17.26 -6.33 18.89
CA ILE A 332 18.50 -6.88 19.46
C ILE A 332 19.55 -7.09 18.36
N GLY A 333 19.11 -7.63 17.20
CA GLY A 333 19.97 -7.94 16.08
C GLY A 333 20.94 -9.10 16.33
N MET A 334 21.92 -9.24 15.44
CA MET A 334 23.00 -10.22 15.55
C MET A 334 24.36 -9.53 15.52
N ARG A 335 25.27 -9.98 16.41
CA ARG A 335 26.63 -9.48 16.40
C ARG A 335 27.37 -9.95 15.15
N VAL A 336 27.88 -9.01 14.37
CA VAL A 336 28.68 -9.28 13.16
C VAL A 336 30.13 -8.91 13.43
N ASP A 337 31.06 -9.83 13.15
CA ASP A 337 32.50 -9.54 13.16
C ASP A 337 32.84 -8.57 12.03
N GLN A 338 33.06 -7.31 12.39
CA GLN A 338 33.31 -6.24 11.43
C GLN A 338 34.64 -6.38 10.70
N VAL A 339 35.64 -7.01 11.32
CA VAL A 339 36.96 -7.25 10.69
C VAL A 339 36.81 -8.29 9.60
N LYS A 340 36.19 -9.42 9.94
CA LYS A 340 35.94 -10.51 8.97
C LYS A 340 35.02 -10.04 7.84
N ARG A 341 33.97 -9.26 8.15
CA ARG A 341 33.07 -8.69 7.14
C ARG A 341 33.83 -7.86 6.10
N LYS A 342 34.74 -6.96 6.55
CA LYS A 342 35.55 -6.14 5.64
C LYS A 342 36.53 -6.97 4.79
N LEU A 343 37.09 -8.04 5.35
CA LEU A 343 37.95 -8.95 4.57
C LEU A 343 37.15 -9.67 3.46
N VAL A 344 36.01 -10.25 3.82
CA VAL A 344 35.11 -10.91 2.85
C VAL A 344 34.62 -9.92 1.80
N GLU A 345 34.25 -8.71 2.18
CA GLU A 345 33.84 -7.64 1.25
C GLU A 345 34.92 -7.34 0.22
N LYS A 346 36.19 -7.22 0.67
CA LYS A 346 37.34 -6.99 -0.23
C LYS A 346 37.55 -8.15 -1.19
N GLU A 347 37.46 -9.40 -0.73
CA GLU A 347 37.58 -10.60 -1.56
C GLU A 347 36.47 -10.66 -2.62
N LEU A 348 35.22 -10.44 -2.19
CA LEU A 348 34.06 -10.44 -3.10
C LEU A 348 34.15 -9.31 -4.14
N MET A 349 34.59 -8.13 -3.76
CA MET A 349 34.77 -7.01 -4.70
C MET A 349 35.82 -7.30 -5.74
N LYS A 350 36.91 -7.98 -5.36
CA LYS A 350 37.91 -8.47 -6.30
C LYS A 350 37.31 -9.48 -7.27
N GLU A 351 36.62 -10.48 -6.76
CA GLU A 351 35.96 -11.51 -7.58
C GLU A 351 34.94 -10.91 -8.55
N ILE A 352 34.09 -9.96 -8.10
CA ILE A 352 33.13 -9.24 -8.94
C ILE A 352 33.88 -8.49 -10.06
N SER A 353 34.98 -7.80 -9.74
CA SER A 353 35.81 -7.10 -10.73
C SER A 353 36.36 -8.06 -11.79
N ASP A 354 36.94 -9.17 -11.36
CA ASP A 354 37.52 -10.20 -12.25
C ASP A 354 36.44 -10.80 -13.17
N ARG A 355 35.25 -11.07 -12.63
CA ARG A 355 34.10 -11.57 -13.41
C ARG A 355 33.56 -10.53 -14.39
N ARG A 356 33.52 -9.26 -14.02
CA ARG A 356 33.13 -8.17 -14.93
C ARG A 356 34.08 -8.02 -16.09
N ILE A 357 35.39 -8.16 -15.85
CA ILE A 357 36.41 -8.16 -16.91
C ILE A 357 36.15 -9.30 -17.89
N LYS A 358 35.96 -10.55 -17.38
CA LYS A 358 35.64 -11.71 -18.22
C LYS A 358 34.35 -11.50 -19.05
N ILE A 359 33.31 -10.97 -18.44
CA ILE A 359 32.05 -10.68 -19.15
C ILE A 359 32.29 -9.64 -20.26
N ARG A 360 33.03 -8.58 -19.97
CA ARG A 360 33.41 -7.57 -20.99
C ARG A 360 34.20 -8.18 -22.14
N ASP A 361 35.16 -9.02 -21.81
CA ASP A 361 36.04 -9.64 -22.83
C ASP A 361 35.27 -10.62 -23.74
N ILE A 362 34.30 -11.38 -23.15
CA ILE A 362 33.44 -12.27 -23.93
C ILE A 362 32.40 -11.52 -24.74
N THR A 363 31.81 -10.47 -24.22
CA THR A 363 30.63 -9.80 -24.83
C THR A 363 31.01 -8.58 -25.67
N GLY A 364 32.25 -8.07 -25.52
CA GLY A 364 32.67 -6.80 -26.09
C GLY A 364 31.94 -5.59 -25.48
N ASN A 365 31.20 -5.73 -24.37
CA ASN A 365 30.39 -4.69 -23.77
C ASN A 365 30.77 -4.48 -22.29
N GLY A 366 31.51 -3.42 -22.01
CA GLY A 366 31.93 -3.04 -20.66
C GLY A 366 30.80 -2.55 -19.74
N ASN A 367 29.66 -2.17 -20.32
CA ASN A 367 28.50 -1.63 -19.59
C ASN A 367 27.37 -2.66 -19.43
N LEU A 368 27.59 -3.92 -19.81
CA LEU A 368 26.58 -4.96 -19.62
C LEU A 368 26.32 -5.17 -18.14
N ASN A 369 25.06 -5.02 -17.72
CA ASN A 369 24.62 -5.38 -16.38
C ASN A 369 24.13 -6.85 -16.40
N PRO A 370 24.87 -7.81 -15.82
CA PRO A 370 24.48 -9.21 -15.82
C PRO A 370 23.23 -9.51 -14.95
N ALA A 371 22.77 -8.57 -14.14
CA ALA A 371 21.51 -8.68 -13.40
C ALA A 371 20.30 -8.13 -14.21
N SER A 372 20.51 -7.53 -15.36
CA SER A 372 19.44 -7.01 -16.21
C SER A 372 18.94 -8.08 -17.19
N THR A 373 17.78 -8.66 -16.92
CA THR A 373 17.12 -9.64 -17.79
C THR A 373 16.88 -9.10 -19.20
N VAL A 374 16.64 -7.78 -19.35
CA VAL A 374 16.45 -7.12 -20.65
C VAL A 374 17.75 -7.11 -21.43
N GLN A 375 18.86 -6.68 -20.81
CA GLN A 375 20.16 -6.63 -21.49
C GLN A 375 20.68 -8.03 -21.84
N LEU A 376 20.46 -9.02 -20.95
CA LEU A 376 20.83 -10.41 -21.23
C LEU A 376 20.01 -10.99 -22.38
N ARG A 377 18.71 -10.72 -22.42
CA ARG A 377 17.85 -11.17 -23.52
C ARG A 377 18.29 -10.58 -24.84
N ASP A 378 18.54 -9.27 -24.90
CA ASP A 378 19.03 -8.60 -26.11
C ASP A 378 20.42 -9.13 -26.52
N LEU A 379 21.29 -9.48 -25.56
CA LEU A 379 22.59 -10.10 -25.85
C LEU A 379 22.42 -11.51 -26.43
N PHE A 380 21.67 -12.37 -25.77
CA PHE A 380 21.59 -13.79 -26.14
C PHE A 380 20.73 -13.99 -27.41
N PHE A 381 19.59 -13.35 -27.51
CA PHE A 381 18.63 -13.64 -28.58
C PHE A 381 18.69 -12.66 -29.75
N ASP A 382 19.05 -11.39 -29.50
CA ASP A 382 19.11 -10.39 -30.57
C ASP A 382 20.52 -10.23 -31.15
N ARG A 383 21.61 -10.38 -30.34
CA ARG A 383 23.01 -10.21 -30.80
C ARG A 383 23.69 -11.53 -31.10
N TRP A 384 23.51 -12.55 -30.27
CA TRP A 384 24.13 -13.86 -30.47
C TRP A 384 23.23 -14.86 -31.20
N ASP A 385 21.98 -14.45 -31.52
CA ASP A 385 21.00 -15.24 -32.28
C ASP A 385 20.77 -16.66 -31.69
N LEU A 386 20.83 -16.75 -30.36
CA LEU A 386 20.56 -18.00 -29.67
C LEU A 386 19.04 -18.28 -29.66
N ILE A 387 18.68 -19.53 -29.83
CA ILE A 387 17.28 -19.96 -29.76
C ILE A 387 16.79 -19.89 -28.30
N ALA A 388 15.73 -19.11 -28.06
CA ALA A 388 15.12 -19.05 -26.74
C ALA A 388 14.56 -20.44 -26.37
N PRO A 389 14.81 -20.94 -25.16
CA PRO A 389 14.16 -22.14 -24.70
C PRO A 389 12.64 -21.96 -24.68
N LEU A 390 11.90 -22.88 -25.27
CA LEU A 390 10.43 -22.87 -25.22
C LEU A 390 9.98 -23.11 -23.78
N ASP A 391 9.07 -22.27 -23.30
CA ASP A 391 8.38 -22.52 -22.03
C ASP A 391 7.56 -23.82 -22.15
N GLU A 392 7.38 -24.55 -21.04
CA GLU A 392 6.58 -25.78 -21.03
C GLU A 392 5.15 -25.57 -21.56
N LYS A 393 4.64 -24.35 -21.47
CA LYS A 393 3.33 -23.92 -22.00
C LYS A 393 3.29 -23.77 -23.53
N ASP A 394 4.44 -23.63 -24.16
CA ASP A 394 4.55 -23.47 -25.63
C ASP A 394 4.83 -24.82 -26.33
N ARG A 395 4.89 -25.92 -25.57
CA ARG A 395 5.10 -27.29 -26.07
C ARG A 395 3.81 -28.07 -26.37
N THR A 396 2.64 -27.42 -26.15
CA THR A 396 1.32 -27.95 -26.51
C THR A 396 0.70 -27.09 -27.60
#